data_480101f7ab688294fb6ea5197b5d0eae
#
_entry.id   480101f7ab688294fb6ea5197b5d0eae
#
_cell.length_a   1.000
_cell.length_b   1.000
_cell.length_c   1.000
_cell.angle_alpha   90.00
_cell.angle_beta   90.00
_cell.angle_gamma   90.00
#
_symmetry.space_group_name_H-M   'P 1'
#
loop_
_entity.id
_entity.type
_entity.pdbx_description
1 polymer ?
#
loop_
_entity_poly.entity_id
_entity_poly.type
_entity_poly.pdbx_seq_one_letter_code
_entity_poly.pdbx_strand_id
1 'polypeptide(L)'
;DIKRILNSKKVTDHHAIIPTMEIIKQDLKAIPESEMKILSLCANRLLCATGEKHIYNSTKAVITCNNTVFKVSGKEVWKNGWKEFEDFFKNSYKTAEDKSDAEEEKKLPELREGMMIAVEQTKVSEHFTQPPKHYTEDSLLSAKAFRGQPAFGDGTCRSRGYGR
;
A
#
# COMPACT_ATOMS: atom_id res chain seq x y z
N ASP A 1 -10.56 16.60 -6.95
CA ASP A 1 -9.93 17.76 -6.30
C ASP A 1 -8.54 18.00 -6.92
N ILE A 2 -8.51 18.95 -7.87
CA ILE A 2 -7.29 19.30 -8.64
C ILE A 2 -6.16 19.76 -7.71
N LYS A 3 -6.45 20.47 -6.63
CA LYS A 3 -5.45 20.98 -5.68
C LYS A 3 -4.61 19.86 -5.03
N ARG A 4 -5.14 18.63 -4.98
CA ARG A 4 -4.41 17.45 -4.46
C ARG A 4 -3.30 17.00 -5.42
N ILE A 5 -3.49 17.24 -6.71
CA ILE A 5 -2.63 16.69 -7.77
C ILE A 5 -1.65 17.75 -8.28
N LEU A 6 -2.11 19.00 -8.39
CA LEU A 6 -1.30 20.10 -8.93
C LEU A 6 -0.56 20.82 -7.80
N ASN A 7 0.77 20.75 -7.84
CA ASN A 7 1.63 21.49 -6.92
C ASN A 7 2.89 21.97 -7.63
N SER A 8 2.78 23.12 -8.27
CA SER A 8 3.89 23.75 -9.03
C SER A 8 5.13 24.02 -8.16
N LYS A 9 4.96 24.20 -6.84
CA LYS A 9 6.08 24.45 -5.92
C LYS A 9 6.96 23.20 -5.68
N LYS A 10 6.42 22.02 -5.96
CA LYS A 10 7.14 20.74 -5.81
C LYS A 10 7.73 20.21 -7.12
N VAL A 11 7.47 20.88 -8.23
CA VAL A 11 8.06 20.52 -9.53
C VAL A 11 9.40 21.23 -9.61
N THR A 12 10.47 20.45 -9.68
CA THR A 12 11.84 20.96 -9.87
C THR A 12 12.27 20.78 -11.31
N ASP A 13 12.81 19.64 -11.67
CA ASP A 13 13.42 19.37 -12.95
C ASP A 13 12.53 18.56 -13.90
N HIS A 14 11.58 17.81 -13.37
CA HIS A 14 10.76 16.90 -14.14
C HIS A 14 9.26 17.08 -13.82
N HIS A 15 8.45 17.04 -14.86
CA HIS A 15 6.99 16.95 -14.75
C HIS A 15 6.52 15.49 -14.63
N ALA A 16 5.24 15.31 -14.31
CA ALA A 16 4.65 13.97 -14.26
C ALA A 16 4.64 13.31 -15.66
N ILE A 17 4.85 11.99 -15.68
CA ILE A 17 4.67 11.17 -16.88
C ILE A 17 3.19 10.83 -16.99
N ILE A 18 2.54 11.30 -18.05
CA ILE A 18 1.12 11.06 -18.32
C ILE A 18 0.94 10.65 -19.79
N PRO A 19 -0.10 9.85 -20.10
CA PRO A 19 -0.46 9.58 -21.49
C PRO A 19 -0.78 10.85 -22.24
N THR A 20 -0.29 10.99 -23.48
CA THR A 20 -0.59 12.13 -24.34
C THR A 20 -1.81 11.85 -25.21
N MET A 21 -2.41 12.91 -25.79
CA MET A 21 -3.55 12.77 -26.71
C MET A 21 -3.20 12.01 -28.01
N GLU A 22 -1.93 11.88 -28.33
CA GLU A 22 -1.46 11.10 -29.49
C GLU A 22 -1.84 9.63 -29.39
N ILE A 23 -2.02 9.09 -28.17
CA ILE A 23 -2.42 7.69 -27.96
C ILE A 23 -3.76 7.35 -28.64
N ILE A 24 -4.66 8.33 -28.78
CA ILE A 24 -5.97 8.15 -29.42
C ILE A 24 -5.82 7.83 -30.92
N LYS A 25 -4.72 8.27 -31.52
CA LYS A 25 -4.43 8.07 -32.96
C LYS A 25 -3.68 6.76 -33.22
N GLN A 26 -3.21 6.09 -32.17
CA GLN A 26 -2.41 4.87 -32.30
C GLN A 26 -3.30 3.63 -32.33
N ASP A 27 -2.89 2.63 -33.09
CA ASP A 27 -3.46 1.29 -32.97
C ASP A 27 -2.88 0.59 -31.74
N LEU A 28 -3.66 0.55 -30.67
CA LEU A 28 -3.24 -0.06 -29.41
C LEU A 28 -2.87 -1.54 -29.55
N LYS A 29 -3.41 -2.24 -30.57
CA LYS A 29 -3.08 -3.66 -30.81
C LYS A 29 -1.72 -3.86 -31.43
N ALA A 30 -1.16 -2.83 -32.06
CA ALA A 30 0.17 -2.86 -32.66
C ALA A 30 1.30 -2.57 -31.65
N ILE A 31 0.95 -2.13 -30.42
CA ILE A 31 1.92 -1.81 -29.37
C ILE A 31 2.43 -3.10 -28.73
N PRO A 32 3.76 -3.30 -28.59
CA PRO A 32 4.33 -4.43 -27.88
C PRO A 32 3.79 -4.55 -26.44
N GLU A 33 3.64 -5.78 -25.96
CA GLU A 33 3.04 -6.05 -24.63
C GLU A 33 3.77 -5.32 -23.48
N SER A 34 5.09 -5.26 -23.53
CA SER A 34 5.91 -4.55 -22.52
C SER A 34 5.63 -3.04 -22.48
N GLU A 35 5.51 -2.42 -23.65
CA GLU A 35 5.19 -1.00 -23.76
C GLU A 35 3.74 -0.73 -23.35
N MET A 36 2.81 -1.62 -23.72
CA MET A 36 1.42 -1.54 -23.29
C MET A 36 1.29 -1.62 -21.77
N LYS A 37 2.07 -2.46 -21.08
CA LYS A 37 2.10 -2.53 -19.62
C LYS A 37 2.53 -1.20 -18.99
N ILE A 38 3.55 -0.55 -19.54
CA ILE A 38 4.03 0.76 -19.06
C ILE A 38 2.98 1.83 -19.30
N LEU A 39 2.39 1.87 -20.49
CA LEU A 39 1.32 2.81 -20.81
C LEU A 39 0.12 2.64 -19.87
N SER A 40 -0.30 1.39 -19.65
CA SER A 40 -1.39 1.04 -18.74
C SER A 40 -1.08 1.45 -17.30
N LEU A 41 0.18 1.29 -16.85
CA LEU A 41 0.60 1.74 -15.52
C LEU A 41 0.49 3.26 -15.39
N CYS A 42 0.98 4.02 -16.38
CA CYS A 42 0.88 5.49 -16.37
C CYS A 42 -0.58 5.97 -16.37
N ALA A 43 -1.42 5.37 -17.21
CA ALA A 43 -2.84 5.67 -17.27
C ALA A 43 -3.55 5.34 -15.95
N ASN A 44 -3.27 4.17 -15.37
CA ASN A 44 -3.83 3.77 -14.09
C ASN A 44 -3.43 4.73 -12.96
N ARG A 45 -2.17 5.16 -12.90
CA ARG A 45 -1.70 6.13 -11.90
C ARG A 45 -2.41 7.48 -12.04
N LEU A 46 -2.67 7.92 -13.26
CA LEU A 46 -3.44 9.13 -13.51
C LEU A 46 -4.90 8.97 -13.04
N LEU A 47 -5.55 7.86 -13.37
CA LEU A 47 -6.92 7.56 -12.92
C LEU A 47 -7.00 7.48 -11.39
N CYS A 48 -6.06 6.80 -10.73
CA CYS A 48 -6.01 6.74 -9.27
C CYS A 48 -5.79 8.13 -8.65
N ALA A 49 -4.95 8.97 -9.24
CA ALA A 49 -4.70 10.32 -8.75
C ALA A 49 -5.91 11.23 -8.88
N THR A 50 -6.68 11.10 -9.96
CA THR A 50 -7.88 11.91 -10.24
C THR A 50 -9.16 11.31 -9.67
N GLY A 51 -9.17 10.03 -9.34
CA GLY A 51 -10.32 9.30 -8.85
C GLY A 51 -10.86 9.81 -7.51
N GLU A 52 -12.02 9.36 -7.16
CA GLU A 52 -12.67 9.70 -5.90
C GLU A 52 -11.91 9.15 -4.69
N LYS A 53 -12.18 9.72 -3.52
CA LYS A 53 -11.53 9.29 -2.28
C LYS A 53 -11.96 7.86 -1.92
N HIS A 54 -11.00 7.06 -1.51
CA HIS A 54 -11.25 5.81 -0.81
C HIS A 54 -11.67 6.12 0.63
N ILE A 55 -12.86 5.65 1.04
CA ILE A 55 -13.43 5.93 2.36
C ILE A 55 -13.64 4.62 3.09
N TYR A 56 -13.12 4.53 4.29
CA TYR A 56 -13.23 3.34 5.13
C TYR A 56 -13.27 3.70 6.62
N ASN A 57 -13.89 2.83 7.41
CA ASN A 57 -13.78 2.82 8.85
C ASN A 57 -12.60 1.96 9.29
N SER A 58 -11.78 2.47 10.18
CA SER A 58 -10.70 1.71 10.80
C SER A 58 -11.04 1.51 12.27
N THR A 59 -11.24 0.27 12.67
CA THR A 59 -11.47 -0.11 14.06
C THR A 59 -10.18 -0.67 14.64
N LYS A 60 -9.76 -0.15 15.79
CA LYS A 60 -8.63 -0.67 16.55
C LYS A 60 -9.14 -1.07 17.93
N ALA A 61 -8.88 -2.31 18.31
CA ALA A 61 -9.24 -2.81 19.63
C ALA A 61 -8.00 -3.27 20.40
N VAL A 62 -8.02 -3.04 21.69
CA VAL A 62 -7.01 -3.51 22.65
C VAL A 62 -7.72 -4.47 23.58
N ILE A 63 -7.28 -5.72 23.60
CA ILE A 63 -7.87 -6.78 24.41
C ILE A 63 -6.83 -7.18 25.47
N THR A 64 -7.23 -7.20 26.72
CA THR A 64 -6.37 -7.63 27.82
C THR A 64 -6.80 -9.00 28.31
N CYS A 65 -5.88 -9.94 28.34
CA CYS A 65 -6.10 -11.28 28.88
C CYS A 65 -4.93 -11.64 29.78
N ASN A 66 -5.21 -11.91 31.06
CA ASN A 66 -4.22 -12.29 32.08
C ASN A 66 -2.93 -11.44 32.03
N ASN A 67 -3.08 -10.11 32.13
CA ASN A 67 -2.02 -9.09 32.03
C ASN A 67 -1.29 -9.00 30.67
N THR A 68 -1.69 -9.77 29.66
CA THR A 68 -1.14 -9.69 28.33
C THR A 68 -2.06 -8.85 27.42
N VAL A 69 -1.48 -7.95 26.67
CA VAL A 69 -2.19 -7.03 25.79
C VAL A 69 -2.12 -7.53 24.35
N PHE A 70 -3.28 -7.74 23.76
CA PHE A 70 -3.45 -8.07 22.35
C PHE A 70 -4.03 -6.88 21.61
N LYS A 71 -3.46 -6.56 20.46
CA LYS A 71 -3.94 -5.46 19.62
C LYS A 71 -4.47 -6.06 18.32
N VAL A 72 -5.68 -5.68 17.96
CA VAL A 72 -6.30 -6.08 16.71
C VAL A 72 -6.77 -4.84 15.95
N SER A 73 -6.65 -4.87 14.65
CA SER A 73 -7.18 -3.83 13.77
C SER A 73 -8.02 -4.45 12.67
N GLY A 74 -9.12 -3.81 12.37
CA GLY A 74 -9.99 -4.16 11.25
C GLY A 74 -10.29 -2.94 10.41
N LYS A 75 -10.74 -3.20 9.19
CA LYS A 75 -11.08 -2.18 8.22
C LYS A 75 -12.38 -2.55 7.52
N GLU A 76 -13.28 -1.62 7.45
CA GLU A 76 -14.54 -1.75 6.73
C GLU A 76 -14.62 -0.66 5.67
N VAL A 77 -14.60 -1.07 4.40
CA VAL A 77 -14.63 -0.13 3.28
C VAL A 77 -16.06 0.31 2.99
N TRP A 78 -16.28 1.62 2.93
CA TRP A 78 -17.56 2.21 2.55
C TRP A 78 -17.58 2.61 1.07
N LYS A 79 -16.46 3.10 0.55
CA LYS A 79 -16.32 3.52 -0.83
C LYS A 79 -14.93 3.19 -1.34
N ASN A 80 -14.84 2.38 -2.37
CA ASN A 80 -13.56 2.00 -2.96
C ASN A 80 -12.85 3.20 -3.61
N GLY A 81 -13.60 4.06 -4.30
CA GLY A 81 -13.03 5.23 -4.93
C GLY A 81 -11.88 4.88 -5.89
N TRP A 82 -10.76 5.59 -5.78
CA TRP A 82 -9.61 5.36 -6.66
C TRP A 82 -9.02 3.93 -6.59
N LYS A 83 -9.28 3.18 -5.52
CA LYS A 83 -8.79 1.81 -5.38
C LYS A 83 -9.37 0.86 -6.44
N GLU A 84 -10.56 1.12 -6.95
CA GLU A 84 -11.16 0.31 -8.02
C GLU A 84 -10.25 0.25 -9.26
N PHE A 85 -9.65 1.38 -9.63
CA PHE A 85 -8.71 1.43 -10.75
C PHE A 85 -7.43 0.65 -10.45
N GLU A 86 -6.91 0.79 -9.22
CA GLU A 86 -5.71 0.06 -8.79
C GLU A 86 -5.95 -1.45 -8.77
N ASP A 87 -7.08 -1.90 -8.24
CA ASP A 87 -7.43 -3.31 -8.15
C ASP A 87 -7.69 -3.91 -9.53
N PHE A 88 -8.36 -3.16 -10.42
CA PHE A 88 -8.53 -3.56 -11.81
C PHE A 88 -7.17 -3.77 -12.50
N PHE A 89 -6.25 -2.82 -12.36
CA PHE A 89 -4.91 -2.92 -12.94
C PHE A 89 -4.14 -4.11 -12.36
N LYS A 90 -4.10 -4.26 -11.04
CA LYS A 90 -3.43 -5.39 -10.38
C LYS A 90 -3.98 -6.73 -10.86
N ASN A 91 -5.30 -6.86 -10.97
CA ASN A 91 -5.93 -8.10 -11.41
C ASN A 91 -5.65 -8.41 -12.89
N SER A 92 -5.51 -7.39 -13.73
CA SER A 92 -5.20 -7.55 -15.16
C SER A 92 -3.78 -8.07 -15.41
N TYR A 93 -2.85 -7.83 -14.47
CA TYR A 93 -1.43 -8.19 -14.62
C TYR A 93 -0.92 -9.15 -13.53
N LYS A 94 -1.81 -9.73 -12.72
CA LYS A 94 -1.43 -10.75 -11.73
C LYS A 94 -0.86 -11.98 -12.43
N THR A 95 0.32 -12.38 -12.01
CA THR A 95 0.89 -13.69 -12.32
C THR A 95 0.43 -14.72 -11.27
N ALA A 96 0.59 -16.01 -11.57
CA ALA A 96 0.22 -17.07 -10.63
C ALA A 96 1.00 -17.02 -9.31
N GLU A 97 2.16 -16.36 -9.30
CA GLU A 97 3.05 -16.21 -8.15
C GLU A 97 2.63 -15.08 -7.20
N ASP A 98 1.87 -14.10 -7.69
CA ASP A 98 1.45 -12.91 -6.92
C ASP A 98 0.21 -13.15 -6.01
N LYS A 99 -0.23 -14.39 -5.86
CA LYS A 99 -1.44 -14.72 -5.09
C LYS A 99 -1.27 -14.63 -3.57
N SER A 100 -0.05 -14.44 -3.07
CA SER A 100 0.25 -14.56 -1.63
C SER A 100 -0.01 -13.30 -0.78
N ASP A 101 -0.15 -12.12 -1.37
CA ASP A 101 -0.16 -10.86 -0.62
C ASP A 101 -1.50 -10.09 -0.67
N ALA A 102 -2.60 -10.76 -1.02
CA ALA A 102 -3.91 -10.16 -0.79
C ALA A 102 -4.14 -10.13 0.74
N GLU A 103 -3.84 -9.01 1.37
CA GLU A 103 -4.30 -8.76 2.73
C GLU A 103 -5.82 -8.87 2.73
N GLU A 104 -6.34 -9.98 3.25
CA GLU A 104 -7.77 -10.12 3.49
C GLU A 104 -8.19 -8.98 4.43
N GLU A 105 -9.05 -8.11 3.95
CA GLU A 105 -9.61 -7.03 4.76
C GLU A 105 -10.42 -7.67 5.90
N LYS A 106 -9.81 -7.76 7.07
CA LYS A 106 -10.46 -8.35 8.25
C LYS A 106 -11.51 -7.39 8.79
N LYS A 107 -12.77 -7.70 8.54
CA LYS A 107 -13.89 -7.04 9.19
C LYS A 107 -13.97 -7.54 10.63
N LEU A 108 -13.83 -6.64 11.59
CA LEU A 108 -14.05 -6.97 13.00
C LEU A 108 -15.55 -6.95 13.31
N PRO A 109 -16.01 -7.83 14.23
CA PRO A 109 -17.36 -7.73 14.78
C PRO A 109 -17.55 -6.40 15.54
N GLU A 110 -18.78 -6.07 15.87
CA GLU A 110 -19.07 -4.90 16.71
C GLU A 110 -18.45 -5.10 18.09
N LEU A 111 -17.48 -4.27 18.44
CA LEU A 111 -16.77 -4.30 19.72
C LEU A 111 -17.15 -3.07 20.53
N ARG A 112 -17.38 -3.27 21.84
CA ARG A 112 -17.68 -2.19 22.81
C ARG A 112 -16.65 -2.22 23.92
N GLU A 113 -16.37 -1.05 24.47
CA GLU A 113 -15.48 -0.93 25.61
C GLU A 113 -16.03 -1.69 26.81
N GLY A 114 -15.19 -2.46 27.51
CA GLY A 114 -15.57 -3.31 28.61
C GLY A 114 -16.26 -4.64 28.23
N MET A 115 -16.37 -4.94 26.94
CA MET A 115 -16.95 -6.22 26.50
C MET A 115 -16.05 -7.40 26.90
N MET A 116 -16.66 -8.43 27.51
CA MET A 116 -15.98 -9.70 27.79
C MET A 116 -16.04 -10.61 26.55
N ILE A 117 -14.90 -11.09 26.11
CA ILE A 117 -14.79 -11.98 24.93
C ILE A 117 -14.28 -13.34 25.43
N ALA A 118 -15.01 -14.40 25.11
CA ALA A 118 -14.58 -15.75 25.43
C ALA A 118 -13.46 -16.19 24.45
N VAL A 119 -12.42 -16.84 24.99
CA VAL A 119 -11.39 -17.46 24.19
C VAL A 119 -11.85 -18.85 23.77
N GLU A 120 -12.15 -19.04 22.50
CA GLU A 120 -12.60 -20.33 21.95
C GLU A 120 -11.44 -21.28 21.68
N GLN A 121 -10.34 -20.74 21.11
CA GLN A 121 -9.19 -21.53 20.73
C GLN A 121 -7.90 -20.74 20.86
N THR A 122 -6.84 -21.41 21.28
CA THR A 122 -5.48 -20.88 21.28
C THR A 122 -4.61 -21.73 20.37
N LYS A 123 -3.76 -21.07 19.56
CA LYS A 123 -2.77 -21.74 18.72
C LYS A 123 -1.40 -21.10 18.93
N VAL A 124 -0.43 -21.91 19.23
CA VAL A 124 0.97 -21.50 19.25
C VAL A 124 1.58 -21.84 17.91
N SER A 125 2.19 -20.85 17.26
CA SER A 125 2.94 -21.05 16.02
C SER A 125 4.37 -20.58 16.21
N GLU A 126 5.31 -21.38 15.75
CA GLU A 126 6.74 -21.10 15.81
C GLU A 126 7.17 -20.50 14.47
N HIS A 127 7.85 -19.36 14.51
CA HIS A 127 8.34 -18.67 13.32
C HIS A 127 9.80 -18.30 13.53
N PHE A 128 10.60 -18.54 12.52
CA PHE A 128 12.00 -18.12 12.50
C PHE A 128 12.14 -16.79 11.75
N THR A 129 12.95 -15.90 12.30
CA THR A 129 13.31 -14.66 11.60
C THR A 129 14.18 -14.98 10.40
N GLN A 130 13.87 -14.40 9.27
CA GLN A 130 14.70 -14.51 8.07
C GLN A 130 15.62 -13.29 7.94
N PRO A 131 16.83 -13.48 7.38
CA PRO A 131 17.69 -12.33 7.10
C PRO A 131 17.02 -11.39 6.10
N PRO A 132 17.35 -10.09 6.13
CA PRO A 132 16.86 -9.15 5.13
C PRO A 132 17.23 -9.63 3.73
N LYS A 133 16.31 -9.46 2.78
CA LYS A 133 16.59 -9.74 1.36
C LYS A 133 17.72 -8.84 0.85
N HIS A 134 18.54 -9.35 -0.06
CA HIS A 134 19.53 -8.52 -0.75
C HIS A 134 18.85 -7.35 -1.47
N TYR A 135 19.54 -6.23 -1.56
CA TYR A 135 19.05 -5.09 -2.31
C TYR A 135 18.95 -5.44 -3.80
N THR A 136 17.81 -5.10 -4.39
CA THR A 136 17.69 -4.94 -5.84
C THR A 136 18.10 -3.52 -6.21
N GLU A 137 18.30 -3.23 -7.49
CA GLU A 137 18.60 -1.86 -7.96
C GLU A 137 17.54 -0.86 -7.49
N ASP A 138 16.27 -1.21 -7.62
CA ASP A 138 15.14 -0.38 -7.18
C ASP A 138 15.15 -0.13 -5.67
N SER A 139 15.28 -1.19 -4.87
CA SER A 139 15.29 -1.06 -3.41
C SER A 139 16.51 -0.31 -2.89
N LEU A 140 17.65 -0.41 -3.59
CA LEU A 140 18.86 0.35 -3.27
C LEU A 140 18.69 1.84 -3.56
N LEU A 141 18.10 2.20 -4.71
CA LEU A 141 17.79 3.59 -5.05
C LEU A 141 16.82 4.19 -4.05
N SER A 142 15.77 3.47 -3.69
CA SER A 142 14.81 3.89 -2.67
C SER A 142 15.47 4.11 -1.32
N ALA A 143 16.33 3.21 -0.87
CA ALA A 143 17.06 3.35 0.39
C ALA A 143 18.02 4.54 0.38
N LYS A 144 18.66 4.86 -0.76
CA LYS A 144 19.50 6.05 -0.92
C LYS A 144 18.67 7.34 -0.88
N ALA A 145 17.52 7.38 -1.53
CA ALA A 145 16.63 8.55 -1.51
C ALA A 145 16.16 8.88 -0.09
N PHE A 146 15.84 7.87 0.72
CA PHE A 146 15.45 8.07 2.12
C PHE A 146 16.59 8.59 3.02
N ARG A 147 17.84 8.22 2.75
CA ARG A 147 18.99 8.72 3.52
C ARG A 147 19.32 10.19 3.26
N GLY A 148 18.90 10.74 2.12
CA GLY A 148 19.11 12.15 1.76
C GLY A 148 18.05 13.12 2.26
N GLN A 149 16.92 12.62 2.80
CA GLN A 149 15.92 13.49 3.41
C GLN A 149 16.27 13.72 4.87
N PRO A 150 16.38 14.99 5.34
CA PRO A 150 16.47 15.27 6.76
C PRO A 150 15.25 14.62 7.42
N ALA A 151 15.48 13.85 8.46
CA ALA A 151 14.43 13.26 9.28
C ALA A 151 13.51 14.39 9.74
N PHE A 152 12.35 14.50 9.13
CA PHE A 152 11.27 15.30 9.68
C PHE A 152 10.94 14.68 11.02
N GLY A 153 11.20 15.47 12.08
CA GLY A 153 11.09 15.04 13.43
C GLY A 153 9.73 14.43 13.73
N ASP A 154 9.78 13.17 14.08
CA ASP A 154 9.08 12.69 15.24
C ASP A 154 9.82 11.43 15.72
N GLY A 155 10.35 11.56 16.91
CA GLY A 155 11.31 10.65 17.49
C GLY A 155 10.72 9.29 17.80
N THR A 156 10.96 8.33 16.95
CA THR A 156 11.08 6.91 17.33
C THR A 156 11.79 6.11 16.23
N CYS A 157 12.99 6.50 15.85
CA CYS A 157 13.91 5.53 15.26
C CYS A 157 14.53 4.73 16.42
N ARG A 158 13.86 3.67 16.85
CA ARG A 158 14.49 2.68 17.72
C ARG A 158 15.61 2.01 16.92
N SER A 159 16.84 2.42 17.21
CA SER A 159 18.02 1.65 16.88
C SER A 159 17.83 0.23 17.41
N ARG A 160 17.64 -0.74 16.51
CA ARG A 160 17.78 -2.15 16.88
C ARG A 160 19.26 -2.38 17.13
N GLY A 161 19.64 -2.40 18.42
CA GLY A 161 20.96 -2.80 18.83
C GLY A 161 21.23 -4.22 18.37
N TYR A 162 22.29 -4.41 17.64
CA TYR A 162 22.91 -5.70 17.46
C TYR A 162 23.49 -6.13 18.82
N GLY A 163 22.77 -6.99 19.55
CA GLY A 163 23.34 -7.75 20.65
C GLY A 163 24.21 -8.85 20.07
N ARG A 164 25.43 -8.93 20.58
CA ARG A 164 26.40 -10.01 20.34
C ARG A 164 25.90 -11.33 20.89
#